data_50e3556ef1bd5cd5e267584191a19aa0
#
_entry.id   50e3556ef1bd5cd5e267584191a19aa0
#
_cell.length_a   1.000
_cell.length_b   1.000
_cell.length_c   1.000
_cell.angle_alpha   90.00
_cell.angle_beta   90.00
_cell.angle_gamma   90.00
#
_symmetry.space_group_name_H-M   'P 1'
#
loop_
_entity.id
_entity.type
_entity.pdbx_description
1 polymer ?
#
loop_
_entity_poly.entity_id
_entity_poly.type
_entity_poly.pdbx_seq_one_letter_code
_entity_poly.pdbx_strand_id
1 'polypeptide(L)'
;MAKAKKPGMQFPSILDRAYSEYKRHLKVSDIMTSRVVITTPETSMAKAARIMGERHIGSLIVVKYGCPIAIVTERDLLSRVLSGGLDLEDTTVEQVMSFPLIKICPDLEIREAARTMIKRKGRLAVFSCGSLEGIITASDLIREIPDAPETSLLVDDFMTRDLVSARSETPVAEVVDSMGKKRIGSIIVSREGKPDAIFTERDLLSSLLATGSGLDIEVGKISSSPLITAPSGISIHEAAKIMASKHIRRLPIAKKNELVGIITARDLVEAYAR
;
A
#
# COMPACT_ATOMS: atom_id res chain seq x y z
N MET A 1 4.13 11.61 -50.62
CA MET A 1 5.08 11.12 -49.61
C MET A 1 5.26 12.19 -48.52
N ALA A 2 4.53 12.07 -47.42
CA ALA A 2 4.62 13.00 -46.32
C ALA A 2 5.68 12.48 -45.32
N LYS A 3 6.75 13.27 -45.10
CA LYS A 3 7.79 12.97 -44.11
C LYS A 3 7.21 13.10 -42.70
N ALA A 4 7.15 12.01 -41.96
CA ALA A 4 6.83 12.02 -40.55
C ALA A 4 7.89 12.85 -39.80
N LYS A 5 7.48 13.93 -39.13
CA LYS A 5 8.29 14.70 -38.21
C LYS A 5 8.61 13.79 -37.00
N LYS A 6 9.91 13.56 -36.75
CA LYS A 6 10.40 12.98 -35.51
C LYS A 6 9.95 13.88 -34.34
N PRO A 7 9.44 13.33 -33.24
CA PRO A 7 9.16 14.13 -32.05
C PRO A 7 10.48 14.77 -31.58
N GLY A 8 10.51 16.10 -31.52
CA GLY A 8 11.65 16.85 -31.06
C GLY A 8 11.92 16.49 -29.59
N MET A 9 13.16 16.19 -29.29
CA MET A 9 13.65 16.02 -27.92
C MET A 9 13.46 17.38 -27.20
N GLN A 10 12.40 17.51 -26.41
CA GLN A 10 12.21 18.64 -25.52
C GLN A 10 13.21 18.51 -24.38
N PHE A 11 14.23 19.36 -24.37
CA PHE A 11 15.11 19.46 -23.21
C PHE A 11 14.31 20.00 -22.01
N PRO A 12 14.45 19.40 -20.80
CA PRO A 12 13.77 19.90 -19.62
C PRO A 12 14.15 21.35 -19.36
N SER A 13 13.16 22.17 -19.02
CA SER A 13 13.37 23.57 -18.66
C SER A 13 14.28 23.69 -17.42
N ILE A 14 14.84 24.89 -17.17
CA ILE A 14 15.62 25.14 -15.96
C ILE A 14 14.77 24.86 -14.71
N LEU A 15 13.47 25.18 -14.77
CA LEU A 15 12.53 24.89 -13.69
C LEU A 15 12.31 23.39 -13.48
N ASP A 16 12.21 22.60 -14.56
CA ASP A 16 12.08 21.15 -14.46
C ASP A 16 13.32 20.52 -13.84
N ARG A 17 14.51 21.01 -14.19
CA ARG A 17 15.78 20.56 -13.61
C ARG A 17 15.87 20.91 -12.13
N ALA A 18 15.56 22.14 -11.76
CA ALA A 18 15.57 22.60 -10.37
C ALA A 18 14.55 21.82 -9.52
N TYR A 19 13.35 21.54 -10.06
CA TYR A 19 12.33 20.74 -9.39
C TYR A 19 12.76 19.29 -9.22
N SER A 20 13.37 18.68 -10.26
CA SER A 20 13.89 17.32 -10.16
C SER A 20 15.04 17.22 -9.15
N GLU A 21 15.89 18.23 -9.09
CA GLU A 21 16.99 18.29 -8.12
C GLU A 21 16.47 18.47 -6.69
N TYR A 22 15.50 19.35 -6.48
CA TYR A 22 14.79 19.51 -5.21
C TYR A 22 14.17 18.18 -4.74
N LYS A 23 13.46 17.46 -5.61
CA LYS A 23 12.87 16.17 -5.27
C LYS A 23 13.90 15.08 -4.93
N ARG A 24 15.11 15.15 -5.47
CA ARG A 24 16.19 14.21 -5.13
C ARG A 24 16.69 14.37 -3.68
N HIS A 25 16.53 15.56 -3.10
CA HIS A 25 16.99 15.90 -1.75
C HIS A 25 15.85 16.01 -0.73
N LEU A 26 14.63 15.55 -1.09
CA LEU A 26 13.53 15.50 -0.15
C LEU A 26 13.87 14.63 1.06
N LYS A 27 13.50 15.16 2.22
CA LYS A 27 13.66 14.52 3.52
C LYS A 27 12.36 13.83 3.95
N VAL A 28 12.47 12.94 4.90
CA VAL A 28 11.34 12.26 5.54
C VAL A 28 10.35 13.27 6.12
N SER A 29 10.84 14.35 6.75
CA SER A 29 10.01 15.44 7.29
C SER A 29 9.10 16.11 6.26
N ASP A 30 9.51 16.15 5.00
CA ASP A 30 8.77 16.84 3.93
C ASP A 30 7.52 16.04 3.49
N ILE A 31 7.53 14.71 3.71
CA ILE A 31 6.51 13.80 3.18
C ILE A 31 5.80 12.96 4.24
N MET A 32 6.28 12.93 5.48
CA MET A 32 5.71 12.11 6.53
C MET A 32 4.27 12.54 6.88
N THR A 33 3.46 11.58 7.28
CA THR A 33 2.17 11.86 7.92
C THR A 33 2.40 12.20 9.39
N SER A 34 2.24 13.48 9.76
CA SER A 34 2.47 13.98 11.14
C SER A 34 1.32 13.67 12.09
N ARG A 35 0.08 13.54 11.59
CA ARG A 35 -1.09 13.20 12.41
C ARG A 35 -1.17 11.69 12.62
N VAL A 36 -0.36 11.18 13.54
CA VAL A 36 -0.32 9.76 13.85
C VAL A 36 -1.48 9.39 14.76
N VAL A 37 -2.24 8.37 14.39
CA VAL A 37 -3.31 7.83 15.23
C VAL A 37 -2.73 6.72 16.10
N ILE A 38 -3.02 6.82 17.39
CA ILE A 38 -2.49 5.91 18.40
C ILE A 38 -3.57 4.98 18.97
N THR A 39 -3.14 3.88 19.53
CA THR A 39 -3.97 2.93 20.31
C THR A 39 -3.15 2.39 21.48
N THR A 40 -3.76 1.60 22.37
CA THR A 40 -3.06 0.93 23.47
C THR A 40 -2.99 -0.58 23.25
N PRO A 41 -2.09 -1.30 23.93
CA PRO A 41 -1.97 -2.74 23.83
C PRO A 41 -3.26 -3.50 24.15
N GLU A 42 -4.06 -2.98 25.10
CA GLU A 42 -5.27 -3.59 25.61
C GLU A 42 -6.50 -3.38 24.70
N THR A 43 -6.36 -2.53 23.68
CA THR A 43 -7.46 -2.28 22.71
C THR A 43 -7.80 -3.56 21.95
N SER A 44 -9.10 -3.89 21.82
CA SER A 44 -9.55 -5.03 20.98
C SER A 44 -9.25 -4.79 19.51
N MET A 45 -9.03 -5.86 18.76
CA MET A 45 -8.81 -5.75 17.32
C MET A 45 -10.05 -5.26 16.58
N ALA A 46 -11.25 -5.49 17.09
CA ALA A 46 -12.49 -4.92 16.56
C ALA A 46 -12.46 -3.39 16.64
N LYS A 47 -12.09 -2.84 17.81
CA LYS A 47 -11.97 -1.38 17.97
C LYS A 47 -10.84 -0.82 17.11
N ALA A 48 -9.70 -1.48 17.04
CA ALA A 48 -8.58 -1.07 16.20
C ALA A 48 -8.98 -1.06 14.70
N ALA A 49 -9.68 -2.09 14.23
CA ALA A 49 -10.20 -2.18 12.87
C ALA A 49 -11.20 -1.06 12.55
N ARG A 50 -12.12 -0.79 13.48
CA ARG A 50 -13.08 0.31 13.33
C ARG A 50 -12.37 1.66 13.19
N ILE A 51 -11.40 1.97 14.07
CA ILE A 51 -10.62 3.21 13.98
C ILE A 51 -9.89 3.32 12.63
N MET A 52 -9.27 2.23 12.16
CA MET A 52 -8.59 2.21 10.87
C MET A 52 -9.56 2.44 9.70
N GLY A 53 -10.74 1.81 9.72
CA GLY A 53 -11.77 1.93 8.70
C GLY A 53 -12.36 3.34 8.64
N GLU A 54 -12.85 3.87 9.78
CA GLU A 54 -13.46 5.21 9.88
C GLU A 54 -12.50 6.34 9.48
N ARG A 55 -11.21 6.18 9.80
CA ARG A 55 -10.18 7.19 9.48
C ARG A 55 -9.48 6.94 8.16
N HIS A 56 -9.83 5.89 7.41
CA HIS A 56 -9.22 5.49 6.16
C HIS A 56 -7.68 5.32 6.23
N ILE A 57 -7.19 4.83 7.37
CA ILE A 57 -5.78 4.57 7.63
C ILE A 57 -5.51 3.07 7.73
N GLY A 58 -4.32 2.64 7.39
CA GLY A 58 -3.95 1.22 7.39
C GLY A 58 -3.07 0.80 8.57
N SER A 59 -2.91 1.64 9.61
CA SER A 59 -2.14 1.30 10.80
C SER A 59 -2.39 2.26 11.96
N LEU A 60 -2.15 1.75 13.18
CA LEU A 60 -2.14 2.53 14.41
C LEU A 60 -0.79 2.33 15.12
N ILE A 61 -0.25 3.39 15.70
CA ILE A 61 0.92 3.26 16.61
C ILE A 61 0.43 2.83 17.98
N VAL A 62 1.07 1.82 18.53
CA VAL A 62 0.73 1.31 19.86
C VAL A 62 1.58 2.03 20.90
N VAL A 63 0.91 2.63 21.88
CA VAL A 63 1.53 3.39 22.96
C VAL A 63 1.27 2.69 24.28
N LYS A 64 2.35 2.44 25.06
CA LYS A 64 2.28 1.88 26.43
C LYS A 64 3.02 2.79 27.38
N TYR A 65 2.37 3.21 28.45
CA TYR A 65 2.94 4.14 29.44
C TYR A 65 3.47 5.44 28.82
N GLY A 66 2.76 6.00 27.83
CA GLY A 66 3.16 7.20 27.12
C GLY A 66 4.26 7.01 26.06
N CYS A 67 4.83 5.80 25.93
CA CYS A 67 5.89 5.51 24.98
C CYS A 67 5.37 4.75 23.75
N PRO A 68 5.62 5.24 22.52
CA PRO A 68 5.34 4.48 21.29
C PRO A 68 6.27 3.26 21.20
N ILE A 69 5.67 2.06 21.19
CA ILE A 69 6.43 0.80 21.25
C ILE A 69 6.29 -0.07 20.00
N ALA A 70 5.09 -0.10 19.40
CA ALA A 70 4.75 -1.05 18.35
C ALA A 70 3.82 -0.41 17.31
N ILE A 71 3.49 -1.17 16.29
CA ILE A 71 2.51 -0.81 15.26
C ILE A 71 1.57 -1.99 15.00
N VAL A 72 0.29 -1.72 14.83
CA VAL A 72 -0.69 -2.68 14.34
C VAL A 72 -1.24 -2.21 13.00
N THR A 73 -1.44 -3.15 12.07
CA THR A 73 -1.77 -2.83 10.68
C THR A 73 -2.98 -3.63 10.17
N GLU A 74 -3.56 -3.18 9.06
CA GLU A 74 -4.59 -3.92 8.31
C GLU A 74 -4.14 -5.35 7.95
N ARG A 75 -2.84 -5.54 7.72
CA ARG A 75 -2.25 -6.86 7.45
C ARG A 75 -2.22 -7.76 8.67
N ASP A 76 -1.91 -7.22 9.85
CA ASP A 76 -1.92 -7.99 11.10
C ASP A 76 -3.34 -8.48 11.41
N LEU A 77 -4.34 -7.61 11.19
CA LEU A 77 -5.74 -7.97 11.31
C LEU A 77 -6.10 -9.14 10.38
N LEU A 78 -5.80 -9.04 9.10
CA LEU A 78 -6.14 -10.08 8.12
C LEU A 78 -5.38 -11.37 8.40
N SER A 79 -4.05 -11.30 8.55
CA SER A 79 -3.20 -12.50 8.54
C SER A 79 -3.05 -13.17 9.90
N ARG A 80 -3.24 -12.44 11.01
CA ARG A 80 -3.06 -12.98 12.37
C ARG A 80 -4.37 -13.20 13.11
N VAL A 81 -5.40 -12.42 12.79
CA VAL A 81 -6.70 -12.54 13.47
C VAL A 81 -7.68 -13.32 12.60
N LEU A 82 -8.12 -12.74 11.48
CA LEU A 82 -9.20 -13.32 10.68
C LEU A 82 -8.81 -14.65 10.03
N SER A 83 -7.65 -14.72 9.39
CA SER A 83 -7.15 -15.98 8.80
C SER A 83 -6.74 -17.02 9.86
N GLY A 84 -6.49 -16.59 11.10
CA GLY A 84 -6.25 -17.46 12.25
C GLY A 84 -7.53 -17.95 12.94
N GLY A 85 -8.70 -17.49 12.50
CA GLY A 85 -9.99 -17.80 13.12
C GLY A 85 -10.17 -17.22 14.53
N LEU A 86 -9.41 -16.16 14.87
CA LEU A 86 -9.52 -15.50 16.17
C LEU A 86 -10.68 -14.52 16.18
N ASP A 87 -11.34 -14.40 17.33
CA ASP A 87 -12.38 -13.40 17.52
C ASP A 87 -11.79 -11.98 17.63
N LEU A 88 -12.43 -11.03 16.98
CA LEU A 88 -11.96 -9.64 16.93
C LEU A 88 -12.16 -8.87 18.24
N GLU A 89 -13.21 -9.18 19.00
CA GLU A 89 -13.47 -8.52 20.29
C GLU A 89 -12.57 -9.08 21.39
N ASP A 90 -12.30 -10.38 21.36
CA ASP A 90 -11.47 -11.05 22.37
C ASP A 90 -9.96 -10.91 22.10
N THR A 91 -9.56 -10.64 20.86
CA THR A 91 -8.15 -10.48 20.50
C THR A 91 -7.69 -9.05 20.74
N THR A 92 -6.65 -8.87 21.56
CA THR A 92 -6.06 -7.56 21.83
C THR A 92 -4.97 -7.19 20.82
N VAL A 93 -4.72 -5.89 20.67
CA VAL A 93 -3.63 -5.35 19.84
C VAL A 93 -2.26 -5.92 20.28
N GLU A 94 -2.02 -6.12 21.57
CA GLU A 94 -0.76 -6.67 22.11
C GLU A 94 -0.43 -8.05 21.54
N GLN A 95 -1.44 -8.88 21.31
CA GLN A 95 -1.25 -10.25 20.81
C GLN A 95 -0.81 -10.30 19.33
N VAL A 96 -1.10 -9.24 18.58
CA VAL A 96 -0.88 -9.24 17.11
C VAL A 96 -0.01 -8.08 16.60
N MET A 97 0.32 -7.10 17.41
CA MET A 97 1.14 -5.95 17.02
C MET A 97 2.53 -6.37 16.55
N SER A 98 3.11 -5.56 15.69
CA SER A 98 4.49 -5.71 15.24
C SER A 98 5.41 -4.87 16.11
N PHE A 99 6.33 -5.54 16.81
CA PHE A 99 7.29 -4.95 17.75
C PHE A 99 8.73 -5.40 17.39
N PRO A 100 9.76 -4.58 17.58
CA PRO A 100 9.71 -3.14 17.91
C PRO A 100 9.40 -2.26 16.70
N LEU A 101 9.10 -0.97 16.93
CA LEU A 101 8.97 0.03 15.86
C LEU A 101 10.28 0.16 15.06
N ILE A 102 10.16 0.34 13.76
CA ILE A 102 11.27 0.72 12.89
C ILE A 102 11.38 2.25 12.96
N LYS A 103 12.36 2.75 13.70
CA LYS A 103 12.55 4.19 13.94
C LYS A 103 13.53 4.78 12.93
N ILE A 104 13.21 5.97 12.44
CA ILE A 104 14.08 6.80 11.58
C ILE A 104 14.03 8.26 12.03
N CYS A 105 14.99 9.06 11.56
CA CYS A 105 15.03 10.50 11.83
C CYS A 105 14.29 11.29 10.74
N PRO A 106 13.73 12.48 11.04
CA PRO A 106 13.04 13.33 10.07
C PRO A 106 13.96 13.87 8.96
N ASP A 107 15.25 14.03 9.26
CA ASP A 107 16.27 14.53 8.31
C ASP A 107 16.78 13.48 7.33
N LEU A 108 16.35 12.22 7.45
CA LEU A 108 16.77 11.15 6.55
C LEU A 108 16.24 11.41 5.13
N GLU A 109 17.05 11.17 4.12
CA GLU A 109 16.62 11.25 2.72
C GLU A 109 15.58 10.17 2.40
N ILE A 110 14.60 10.50 1.54
CA ILE A 110 13.52 9.58 1.18
C ILE A 110 14.03 8.28 0.55
N ARG A 111 15.14 8.32 -0.19
CA ARG A 111 15.75 7.12 -0.78
C ARG A 111 16.31 6.17 0.28
N GLU A 112 16.91 6.70 1.34
CA GLU A 112 17.38 5.88 2.46
C GLU A 112 16.22 5.35 3.31
N ALA A 113 15.15 6.14 3.46
CA ALA A 113 13.91 5.66 4.06
C ALA A 113 13.31 4.50 3.25
N ALA A 114 13.31 4.60 1.92
CA ALA A 114 12.87 3.53 1.04
C ALA A 114 13.70 2.24 1.24
N ARG A 115 15.04 2.35 1.24
CA ARG A 115 15.94 1.22 1.53
C ARG A 115 15.67 0.58 2.89
N THR A 116 15.49 1.42 3.91
CA THR A 116 15.19 0.97 5.27
C THR A 116 13.85 0.23 5.32
N MET A 117 12.80 0.77 4.67
CA MET A 117 11.49 0.16 4.57
C MET A 117 11.53 -1.23 3.93
N ILE A 118 12.28 -1.39 2.84
CA ILE A 118 12.41 -2.68 2.13
C ILE A 118 13.21 -3.68 2.98
N LYS A 119 14.37 -3.27 3.51
CA LYS A 119 15.24 -4.10 4.34
C LYS A 119 14.53 -4.60 5.61
N ARG A 120 13.79 -3.73 6.30
CA ARG A 120 13.11 -4.02 7.58
C ARG A 120 11.68 -4.52 7.39
N LYS A 121 11.16 -4.52 6.17
CA LYS A 121 9.84 -5.04 5.78
C LYS A 121 8.66 -4.41 6.53
N GLY A 122 8.72 -3.09 6.83
CA GLY A 122 7.67 -2.44 7.62
C GLY A 122 7.49 -0.95 7.32
N ARG A 123 6.47 -0.37 7.92
CA ARG A 123 6.28 1.09 7.97
C ARG A 123 7.32 1.70 8.90
N LEU A 124 7.69 2.96 8.67
CA LEU A 124 8.72 3.65 9.42
C LEU A 124 8.09 4.68 10.35
N ALA A 125 8.42 4.63 11.62
CA ALA A 125 8.03 5.63 12.61
C ALA A 125 9.13 6.70 12.69
N VAL A 126 8.74 7.97 12.55
CA VAL A 126 9.68 9.10 12.54
C VAL A 126 9.81 9.68 13.92
N PHE A 127 11.03 9.73 14.43
CA PHE A 127 11.34 10.22 15.77
C PHE A 127 12.36 11.35 15.72
N SER A 128 12.10 12.41 16.49
CA SER A 128 13.04 13.48 16.77
C SER A 128 13.17 13.67 18.27
N CYS A 129 14.39 13.71 18.78
CA CYS A 129 14.68 13.89 20.21
C CYS A 129 13.89 12.95 21.15
N GLY A 130 13.63 11.72 20.70
CA GLY A 130 12.87 10.72 21.46
C GLY A 130 11.33 10.80 21.32
N SER A 131 10.81 11.85 20.67
CA SER A 131 9.38 12.06 20.44
C SER A 131 8.97 11.52 19.07
N LEU A 132 7.78 10.90 18.99
CA LEU A 132 7.17 10.48 17.72
C LEU A 132 6.62 11.71 17.00
N GLU A 133 7.10 11.97 15.79
CA GLU A 133 6.67 13.10 14.96
C GLU A 133 5.80 12.68 13.77
N GLY A 134 5.97 11.46 13.28
CA GLY A 134 5.23 11.03 12.11
C GLY A 134 5.40 9.55 11.77
N ILE A 135 4.81 9.17 10.64
CA ILE A 135 4.92 7.84 10.04
C ILE A 135 5.14 7.97 8.54
N ILE A 136 5.95 7.06 7.97
CA ILE A 136 6.17 6.91 6.54
C ILE A 136 5.67 5.55 6.07
N THR A 137 4.90 5.55 4.99
CA THR A 137 4.40 4.36 4.31
C THR A 137 4.91 4.31 2.85
N ALA A 138 4.73 3.15 2.19
CA ALA A 138 5.05 3.04 0.76
C ALA A 138 4.25 4.04 -0.10
N SER A 139 3.01 4.36 0.29
CA SER A 139 2.18 5.35 -0.43
C SER A 139 2.75 6.76 -0.36
N ASP A 140 3.40 7.12 0.74
CA ASP A 140 4.03 8.42 0.88
C ASP A 140 5.28 8.50 0.00
N LEU A 141 6.09 7.46 -0.01
CA LEU A 141 7.28 7.38 -0.85
C LEU A 141 6.97 7.42 -2.35
N ILE A 142 5.98 6.65 -2.83
CA ILE A 142 5.67 6.62 -4.27
C ILE A 142 5.08 7.91 -4.80
N ARG A 143 4.40 8.71 -3.96
CA ARG A 143 3.90 10.03 -4.37
C ARG A 143 5.04 11.02 -4.69
N GLU A 144 6.19 10.79 -4.08
CA GLU A 144 7.35 11.66 -4.19
C GLU A 144 8.50 11.04 -5.00
N ILE A 145 8.28 9.89 -5.66
CA ILE A 145 9.28 9.35 -6.59
C ILE A 145 9.60 10.44 -7.62
N PRO A 146 10.86 10.87 -7.72
CA PRO A 146 11.25 11.91 -8.66
C PRO A 146 10.90 11.53 -10.09
N ASP A 147 10.52 12.53 -10.90
CA ASP A 147 10.44 12.41 -12.35
C ASP A 147 11.87 12.25 -12.92
N ALA A 148 12.43 11.06 -12.75
CA ALA A 148 13.69 10.72 -13.37
C ALA A 148 13.37 10.08 -14.73
N PRO A 149 13.65 10.75 -15.85
CA PRO A 149 13.43 10.19 -17.18
C PRO A 149 14.36 9.01 -17.51
N GLU A 150 15.23 8.65 -16.60
CA GLU A 150 16.38 7.78 -16.83
C GLU A 150 16.24 6.36 -16.29
N THR A 151 15.15 6.00 -15.63
CA THR A 151 15.00 4.60 -15.21
C THR A 151 14.42 3.78 -16.35
N SER A 152 15.22 2.91 -16.92
CA SER A 152 14.79 1.85 -17.85
C SER A 152 14.03 0.72 -17.15
N LEU A 153 13.70 0.89 -15.86
CA LEU A 153 13.01 -0.12 -15.06
C LEU A 153 11.53 -0.16 -15.43
N LEU A 154 11.07 -1.34 -15.80
CA LEU A 154 9.69 -1.58 -16.21
C LEU A 154 8.92 -2.29 -15.10
N VAL A 155 7.60 -2.13 -15.10
CA VAL A 155 6.72 -2.84 -14.15
C VAL A 155 6.87 -4.35 -14.26
N ASP A 156 7.19 -4.86 -15.45
CA ASP A 156 7.37 -6.28 -15.75
C ASP A 156 8.53 -6.94 -14.97
N ASP A 157 9.52 -6.14 -14.54
CA ASP A 157 10.69 -6.59 -13.78
C ASP A 157 10.39 -6.77 -12.28
N PHE A 158 9.29 -6.18 -11.80
CA PHE A 158 8.95 -6.12 -10.38
C PHE A 158 7.57 -6.68 -10.03
N MET A 159 6.67 -6.84 -11.01
CA MET A 159 5.32 -7.33 -10.77
C MET A 159 5.29 -8.80 -10.34
N THR A 160 4.36 -9.14 -9.48
CA THR A 160 4.00 -10.53 -9.19
C THR A 160 3.13 -11.08 -10.33
N ARG A 161 3.53 -12.22 -10.92
CA ARG A 161 2.80 -12.84 -12.05
C ARG A 161 1.71 -13.81 -11.61
N ASP A 162 1.86 -14.42 -10.43
CA ASP A 162 0.87 -15.31 -9.85
C ASP A 162 -0.32 -14.52 -9.31
N LEU A 163 -1.31 -14.31 -10.16
CA LEU A 163 -2.55 -13.65 -9.80
C LEU A 163 -3.50 -14.62 -9.12
N VAL A 164 -4.01 -14.21 -7.97
CA VAL A 164 -5.08 -14.93 -7.26
C VAL A 164 -6.40 -14.24 -7.56
N SER A 165 -7.40 -15.03 -7.94
CA SER A 165 -8.73 -14.52 -8.26
C SER A 165 -9.82 -15.29 -7.49
N ALA A 166 -10.96 -14.63 -7.29
CA ALA A 166 -12.18 -15.19 -6.77
C ALA A 166 -13.36 -14.81 -7.69
N ARG A 167 -14.46 -15.54 -7.63
CA ARG A 167 -15.70 -15.15 -8.31
C ARG A 167 -16.41 -14.08 -7.49
N SER A 168 -17.21 -13.24 -8.13
CA SER A 168 -17.99 -12.18 -7.46
C SER A 168 -18.92 -12.71 -6.37
N GLU A 169 -19.43 -13.94 -6.53
CA GLU A 169 -20.36 -14.60 -5.61
C GLU A 169 -19.65 -15.27 -4.41
N THR A 170 -18.31 -15.34 -4.42
CA THR A 170 -17.54 -15.97 -3.33
C THR A 170 -17.74 -15.20 -2.02
N PRO A 171 -18.02 -15.86 -0.89
CA PRO A 171 -18.10 -15.21 0.41
C PRO A 171 -16.78 -14.55 0.80
N VAL A 172 -16.87 -13.37 1.42
CA VAL A 172 -15.67 -12.64 1.88
C VAL A 172 -14.84 -13.46 2.86
N ALA A 173 -15.46 -14.27 3.71
CA ALA A 173 -14.75 -15.16 4.63
C ALA A 173 -13.73 -16.07 3.90
N GLU A 174 -14.13 -16.69 2.77
CA GLU A 174 -13.25 -17.55 1.98
C GLU A 174 -12.11 -16.75 1.31
N VAL A 175 -12.44 -15.54 0.83
CA VAL A 175 -11.46 -14.64 0.22
C VAL A 175 -10.42 -14.20 1.24
N VAL A 176 -10.84 -13.81 2.45
CA VAL A 176 -9.98 -13.42 3.57
C VAL A 176 -9.07 -14.56 4.00
N ASP A 177 -9.59 -15.77 4.13
CA ASP A 177 -8.80 -16.97 4.45
C ASP A 177 -7.73 -17.25 3.39
N SER A 178 -8.12 -17.18 2.10
CA SER A 178 -7.19 -17.32 0.97
C SER A 178 -6.08 -16.25 1.00
N MET A 179 -6.46 -14.98 1.25
CA MET A 179 -5.50 -13.87 1.34
C MET A 179 -4.51 -14.08 2.48
N GLY A 180 -4.99 -14.51 3.64
CA GLY A 180 -4.15 -14.78 4.82
C GLY A 180 -3.18 -15.94 4.59
N LYS A 181 -3.66 -17.09 4.12
CA LYS A 181 -2.85 -18.27 3.80
C LYS A 181 -1.77 -17.99 2.77
N LYS A 182 -2.12 -17.23 1.72
CA LYS A 182 -1.17 -16.85 0.65
C LYS A 182 -0.33 -15.62 0.99
N ARG A 183 -0.59 -14.95 2.11
CA ARG A 183 0.06 -13.71 2.55
C ARG A 183 0.00 -12.58 1.52
N ILE A 184 -1.12 -12.49 0.81
CA ILE A 184 -1.40 -11.44 -0.18
C ILE A 184 -2.38 -10.42 0.38
N GLY A 185 -2.30 -9.18 -0.08
CA GLY A 185 -3.16 -8.09 0.40
C GLY A 185 -4.30 -7.73 -0.54
N SER A 186 -4.49 -8.48 -1.63
CA SER A 186 -5.58 -8.28 -2.59
C SER A 186 -5.85 -9.52 -3.43
N ILE A 187 -7.08 -9.62 -3.93
CA ILE A 187 -7.53 -10.65 -4.88
C ILE A 187 -8.24 -9.95 -6.05
N ILE A 188 -8.05 -10.45 -7.26
CA ILE A 188 -8.84 -10.05 -8.43
C ILE A 188 -10.22 -10.69 -8.33
N VAL A 189 -11.26 -9.90 -8.50
CA VAL A 189 -12.64 -10.40 -8.49
C VAL A 189 -13.15 -10.47 -9.92
N SER A 190 -13.64 -11.67 -10.29
CA SER A 190 -14.15 -11.95 -11.63
C SER A 190 -15.66 -12.04 -11.62
N ARG A 191 -16.31 -11.43 -12.62
CA ARG A 191 -17.73 -11.56 -12.91
C ARG A 191 -17.89 -12.19 -14.29
N GLU A 192 -18.69 -13.23 -14.42
CA GLU A 192 -18.88 -13.96 -15.68
C GLU A 192 -17.56 -14.38 -16.35
N GLY A 193 -16.58 -14.78 -15.55
CA GLY A 193 -15.28 -15.22 -16.02
C GLY A 193 -14.32 -14.11 -16.46
N LYS A 194 -14.70 -12.82 -16.34
CA LYS A 194 -13.86 -11.67 -16.70
C LYS A 194 -13.42 -10.92 -15.43
N PRO A 195 -12.16 -10.47 -15.34
CA PRO A 195 -11.73 -9.57 -14.27
C PRO A 195 -12.54 -8.28 -14.29
N ASP A 196 -13.21 -7.96 -13.17
CA ASP A 196 -14.13 -6.82 -13.05
C ASP A 196 -13.74 -5.86 -11.91
N ALA A 197 -13.20 -6.41 -10.82
CA ALA A 197 -12.91 -5.64 -9.63
C ALA A 197 -11.66 -6.16 -8.90
N ILE A 198 -11.25 -5.45 -7.89
CA ILE A 198 -10.20 -5.87 -6.94
C ILE A 198 -10.74 -5.75 -5.51
N PHE A 199 -10.53 -6.79 -4.71
CA PHE A 199 -10.77 -6.77 -3.27
C PHE A 199 -9.45 -6.64 -2.52
N THR A 200 -9.38 -5.75 -1.53
CA THR A 200 -8.16 -5.42 -0.79
C THR A 200 -8.38 -5.42 0.73
N GLU A 201 -7.27 -5.43 1.50
CA GLU A 201 -7.31 -5.24 2.95
C GLU A 201 -8.09 -3.96 3.36
N ARG A 202 -8.07 -2.93 2.52
CA ARG A 202 -8.80 -1.67 2.77
C ARG A 202 -10.31 -1.85 2.60
N ASP A 203 -10.75 -2.57 1.59
CA ASP A 203 -12.18 -2.82 1.37
C ASP A 203 -12.76 -3.63 2.53
N LEU A 204 -11.99 -4.58 3.07
CA LEU A 204 -12.35 -5.33 4.29
C LEU A 204 -12.58 -4.40 5.49
N LEU A 205 -11.67 -3.46 5.74
CA LEU A 205 -11.76 -2.52 6.85
C LEU A 205 -12.93 -1.53 6.68
N SER A 206 -12.97 -0.84 5.54
CA SER A 206 -13.90 0.28 5.34
C SER A 206 -15.33 -0.16 5.07
N SER A 207 -15.51 -1.27 4.36
CA SER A 207 -16.86 -1.70 3.94
C SER A 207 -17.50 -2.71 4.89
N LEU A 208 -16.72 -3.44 5.68
CA LEU A 208 -17.26 -4.47 6.57
C LEU A 208 -17.03 -4.18 8.03
N LEU A 209 -15.77 -4.10 8.45
CA LEU A 209 -15.46 -4.04 9.87
C LEU A 209 -15.80 -2.69 10.49
N ALA A 210 -15.73 -1.59 9.73
CA ALA A 210 -16.16 -0.28 10.19
C ALA A 210 -17.69 -0.21 10.37
N THR A 211 -18.45 -0.96 9.56
CA THR A 211 -19.93 -0.99 9.60
C THR A 211 -20.48 -2.09 10.51
N GLY A 212 -19.63 -2.97 11.05
CA GLY A 212 -20.05 -4.12 11.85
C GLY A 212 -20.73 -5.23 11.05
N SER A 213 -20.55 -5.25 9.73
CA SER A 213 -21.12 -6.28 8.85
C SER A 213 -20.35 -7.59 8.97
N GLY A 214 -21.06 -8.73 8.81
CA GLY A 214 -20.45 -10.06 8.80
C GLY A 214 -19.65 -10.35 7.53
N LEU A 215 -18.86 -11.43 7.56
CA LEU A 215 -18.02 -11.86 6.43
C LEU A 215 -18.76 -12.75 5.42
N ASP A 216 -20.06 -13.03 5.61
CA ASP A 216 -20.88 -13.90 4.73
C ASP A 216 -21.37 -13.19 3.46
N ILE A 217 -21.05 -11.91 3.31
CA ILE A 217 -21.38 -11.13 2.11
C ILE A 217 -20.54 -11.58 0.91
N GLU A 218 -21.12 -11.53 -0.29
CA GLU A 218 -20.41 -11.79 -1.55
C GLU A 218 -19.33 -10.72 -1.81
N VAL A 219 -18.13 -11.15 -2.16
CA VAL A 219 -16.97 -10.27 -2.36
C VAL A 219 -17.22 -9.21 -3.45
N GLY A 220 -17.96 -9.57 -4.49
CA GLY A 220 -18.31 -8.64 -5.57
C GLY A 220 -19.13 -7.42 -5.15
N LYS A 221 -19.83 -7.48 -4.01
CA LYS A 221 -20.65 -6.36 -3.50
C LYS A 221 -19.82 -5.27 -2.83
N ILE A 222 -18.61 -5.61 -2.40
CA ILE A 222 -17.75 -4.72 -1.61
C ILE A 222 -16.37 -4.49 -2.24
N SER A 223 -16.09 -5.10 -3.38
CA SER A 223 -14.85 -4.91 -4.12
C SER A 223 -14.84 -3.59 -4.87
N SER A 224 -13.66 -3.02 -5.02
CA SER A 224 -13.46 -1.81 -5.81
C SER A 224 -13.60 -2.09 -7.31
N SER A 225 -14.63 -1.55 -7.94
CA SER A 225 -14.95 -1.67 -9.39
C SER A 225 -15.15 -0.27 -9.99
N PRO A 226 -14.83 -0.02 -11.27
CA PRO A 226 -14.21 -0.96 -12.20
C PRO A 226 -12.72 -1.20 -11.90
N LEU A 227 -12.18 -2.35 -12.37
CA LEU A 227 -10.77 -2.68 -12.20
C LEU A 227 -9.88 -1.69 -12.95
N ILE A 228 -9.04 -0.96 -12.21
CA ILE A 228 -8.04 -0.07 -12.80
C ILE A 228 -6.82 -0.90 -13.18
N THR A 229 -6.44 -0.88 -14.46
CA THR A 229 -5.29 -1.62 -14.98
C THR A 229 -4.31 -0.70 -15.68
N ALA A 230 -3.07 -1.17 -15.89
CA ALA A 230 -2.09 -0.51 -16.72
C ALA A 230 -1.48 -1.52 -17.73
N PRO A 231 -0.98 -1.05 -18.90
CA PRO A 231 -0.35 -1.96 -19.85
C PRO A 231 1.01 -2.46 -19.38
N SER A 232 1.35 -3.70 -19.73
CA SER A 232 2.71 -4.25 -19.65
C SER A 232 3.70 -3.36 -20.42
N GLY A 233 4.91 -3.20 -19.93
CA GLY A 233 5.97 -2.39 -20.55
C GLY A 233 5.98 -0.92 -20.15
N ILE A 234 5.09 -0.45 -19.28
CA ILE A 234 5.22 0.89 -18.71
C ILE A 234 6.35 0.97 -17.70
N SER A 235 6.90 2.16 -17.50
CA SER A 235 7.92 2.41 -16.49
C SER A 235 7.36 2.34 -15.07
N ILE A 236 8.21 2.06 -14.09
CA ILE A 236 7.85 2.12 -12.66
C ILE A 236 7.35 3.52 -12.29
N HIS A 237 7.86 4.55 -12.96
CA HIS A 237 7.46 5.93 -12.76
C HIS A 237 6.02 6.20 -13.21
N GLU A 238 5.64 5.74 -14.42
CA GLU A 238 4.26 5.83 -14.90
C GLU A 238 3.29 5.07 -13.98
N ALA A 239 3.69 3.87 -13.51
CA ALA A 239 2.90 3.13 -12.55
C ALA A 239 2.71 3.89 -11.22
N ALA A 240 3.76 4.56 -10.72
CA ALA A 240 3.69 5.40 -9.52
C ALA A 240 2.73 6.58 -9.72
N LYS A 241 2.78 7.26 -10.87
CA LYS A 241 1.84 8.34 -11.24
C LYS A 241 0.39 7.84 -11.25
N ILE A 242 0.13 6.68 -11.84
CA ILE A 242 -1.22 6.08 -11.87
C ILE A 242 -1.68 5.78 -10.44
N MET A 243 -0.86 5.12 -9.62
CA MET A 243 -1.21 4.80 -8.25
C MET A 243 -1.48 6.06 -7.41
N ALA A 244 -0.65 7.09 -7.55
CA ALA A 244 -0.81 8.36 -6.84
C ALA A 244 -2.10 9.09 -7.26
N SER A 245 -2.34 9.24 -8.56
CA SER A 245 -3.51 9.95 -9.10
C SER A 245 -4.85 9.25 -8.83
N LYS A 246 -4.83 7.92 -8.76
CA LYS A 246 -6.03 7.10 -8.49
C LYS A 246 -6.17 6.73 -7.00
N HIS A 247 -5.24 7.16 -6.14
CA HIS A 247 -5.20 6.83 -4.71
C HIS A 247 -5.24 5.32 -4.41
N ILE A 248 -4.64 4.51 -5.30
CA ILE A 248 -4.53 3.06 -5.17
C ILE A 248 -3.11 2.63 -4.82
N ARG A 249 -2.97 1.46 -4.21
CA ARG A 249 -1.68 0.89 -3.79
C ARG A 249 -1.34 -0.42 -4.54
N ARG A 250 -2.20 -0.82 -5.46
CA ARG A 250 -2.08 -2.04 -6.26
C ARG A 250 -2.59 -1.75 -7.66
N LEU A 251 -1.82 -2.15 -8.65
CA LEU A 251 -2.10 -1.89 -10.05
C LEU A 251 -1.94 -3.20 -10.84
N PRO A 252 -3.03 -3.87 -11.19
CA PRO A 252 -3.00 -4.98 -12.11
C PRO A 252 -2.46 -4.57 -13.48
N ILE A 253 -1.60 -5.41 -14.04
CA ILE A 253 -0.93 -5.20 -15.32
C ILE A 253 -1.56 -6.09 -16.38
N ALA A 254 -1.94 -5.49 -17.52
CA ALA A 254 -2.58 -6.18 -18.62
C ALA A 254 -1.71 -6.17 -19.89
N LYS A 255 -1.80 -7.26 -20.68
CA LYS A 255 -1.22 -7.38 -22.01
C LYS A 255 -2.26 -7.98 -22.93
N LYS A 256 -2.60 -7.29 -24.03
CA LYS A 256 -3.64 -7.74 -24.97
C LYS A 256 -4.98 -8.10 -24.28
N ASN A 257 -5.42 -7.25 -23.34
CA ASN A 257 -6.64 -7.43 -22.51
C ASN A 257 -6.63 -8.61 -21.52
N GLU A 258 -5.51 -9.29 -21.34
CA GLU A 258 -5.35 -10.31 -20.31
C GLU A 258 -4.48 -9.81 -19.16
N LEU A 259 -4.85 -10.10 -17.93
CA LEU A 259 -4.03 -9.76 -16.77
C LEU A 259 -2.80 -10.67 -16.74
N VAL A 260 -1.62 -10.06 -16.69
CA VAL A 260 -0.32 -10.76 -16.70
C VAL A 260 0.47 -10.61 -15.39
N GLY A 261 -0.01 -9.76 -14.48
CA GLY A 261 0.61 -9.54 -13.19
C GLY A 261 -0.07 -8.43 -12.39
N ILE A 262 0.46 -8.20 -11.21
CA ILE A 262 0.08 -7.09 -10.33
C ILE A 262 1.33 -6.46 -9.74
N ILE A 263 1.41 -5.14 -9.74
CA ILE A 263 2.46 -4.39 -9.05
C ILE A 263 1.87 -3.63 -7.88
N THR A 264 2.60 -3.54 -6.78
CA THR A 264 2.18 -2.84 -5.57
C THR A 264 3.04 -1.61 -5.30
N ALA A 265 2.55 -0.70 -4.46
CA ALA A 265 3.32 0.45 -3.98
C ALA A 265 4.66 0.02 -3.36
N ARG A 266 4.71 -1.14 -2.70
CA ARG A 266 5.94 -1.68 -2.13
C ARG A 266 6.96 -2.08 -3.20
N ASP A 267 6.51 -2.69 -4.29
CA ASP A 267 7.38 -3.11 -5.39
C ASP A 267 7.99 -1.89 -6.09
N LEU A 268 7.21 -0.80 -6.22
CA LEU A 268 7.72 0.48 -6.73
C LEU A 268 8.74 1.11 -5.79
N VAL A 269 8.53 1.04 -4.47
CA VAL A 269 9.53 1.49 -3.48
C VAL A 269 10.79 0.64 -3.56
N GLU A 270 10.68 -0.67 -3.78
CA GLU A 270 11.84 -1.55 -3.97
C GLU A 270 12.63 -1.18 -5.23
N ALA A 271 11.94 -0.95 -6.34
CA ALA A 271 12.56 -0.49 -7.58
C ALA A 271 13.30 0.85 -7.39
N TYR A 272 12.67 1.80 -6.68
CA TYR A 272 13.26 3.10 -6.37
C TYR A 272 14.46 3.02 -5.42
N ALA A 273 14.47 2.07 -4.49
CA ALA A 273 15.53 1.88 -3.51
C ALA A 273 16.82 1.27 -4.09
N ARG A 274 16.75 0.64 -5.27
CA ARG A 274 17.90 0.12 -6.01
C ARG A 274 18.72 1.27 -6.60
#